data_8caa5b86ba5c40cdfe001b51c89576db
#
_entry.id   8caa5b86ba5c40cdfe001b51c89576db
#
_cell.length_a   1.000
_cell.length_b   1.000
_cell.length_c   1.000
_cell.angle_alpha   90.00
_cell.angle_beta   90.00
_cell.angle_gamma   90.00
#
_symmetry.space_group_name_H-M   'P 1'
#
loop_
_entity.id
_entity.type
_entity.pdbx_description
1 polymer ?
#
loop_
_entity_poly.entity_id
_entity_poly.type
_entity_poly.pdbx_seq_one_letter_code
_entity_poly.pdbx_strand_id
1 'polypeptide(L)'
;MEARINSLYRYPVKSMGGDALNSTALTANGIPGDRCWTVKDEKRGGIKGGKRFPQLMDMHAKLDSEPDEHTPSPPVSITLPDQSNTHSQDPNVNRALSTAIGEPVSL
;
A
#
# COMPACT_ATOMS: atom_id res chain seq x y z
N MET A 1 -21.89 24.40 12.13
CA MET A 1 -21.33 24.17 10.78
C MET A 1 -20.83 22.74 10.69
N GLU A 2 -21.27 22.02 9.68
CA GLU A 2 -20.82 20.67 9.46
C GLU A 2 -19.57 20.65 8.60
N ALA A 3 -18.57 19.86 9.02
CA ALA A 3 -17.43 19.56 8.17
C ALA A 3 -17.84 18.45 7.20
N ARG A 4 -17.54 18.62 5.92
CA ARG A 4 -17.80 17.63 4.89
C ARG A 4 -16.48 17.03 4.38
N ILE A 5 -16.45 15.70 4.34
CA ILE A 5 -15.35 14.98 3.68
C ILE A 5 -15.85 14.63 2.28
N ASN A 6 -15.32 15.31 1.25
CA ASN A 6 -15.71 15.09 -0.14
C ASN A 6 -15.11 13.80 -0.69
N SER A 7 -13.96 13.40 -0.19
CA SER A 7 -13.32 12.17 -0.58
C SER A 7 -12.57 11.59 0.60
N LEU A 8 -12.56 10.27 0.69
CA LEU A 8 -11.87 9.53 1.75
C LEU A 8 -11.04 8.45 1.08
N TYR A 9 -9.74 8.45 1.37
CA TYR A 9 -8.80 7.49 0.79
C TYR A 9 -8.00 6.80 1.88
N ARG A 10 -7.71 5.54 1.64
CA ARG A 10 -6.76 4.77 2.43
C ARG A 10 -5.57 4.43 1.55
N TYR A 11 -4.37 4.57 2.10
CA TYR A 11 -3.11 4.27 1.41
C TYR A 11 -2.47 3.06 2.10
N PRO A 12 -2.82 1.82 1.70
CA PRO A 12 -2.33 0.62 2.39
C PRO A 12 -0.82 0.46 2.34
N VAL A 13 -0.19 0.89 1.26
CA VAL A 13 1.26 0.79 1.08
C VAL A 13 1.84 2.19 0.97
N LYS A 14 2.86 2.48 1.77
CA LYS A 14 3.53 3.77 1.75
C LYS A 14 3.97 4.13 0.32
N SER A 15 3.62 5.35 -0.11
CA SER A 15 3.96 5.98 -1.39
C SER A 15 3.23 5.45 -2.62
N MET A 16 2.44 4.40 -2.50
CA MET A 16 1.57 3.94 -3.59
C MET A 16 0.26 4.71 -3.58
N GLY A 17 -0.41 4.80 -4.73
CA GLY A 17 -1.77 5.31 -4.84
C GLY A 17 -2.73 4.48 -3.97
N GLY A 18 -3.74 5.11 -3.45
CA GLY A 18 -4.65 4.53 -2.49
C GLY A 18 -5.97 4.07 -3.06
N ASP A 19 -6.84 3.67 -2.16
CA ASP A 19 -8.18 3.15 -2.43
C ASP A 19 -9.22 4.13 -1.91
N ALA A 20 -10.19 4.49 -2.74
CA ALA A 20 -11.29 5.35 -2.34
C ALA A 20 -12.25 4.58 -1.43
N LEU A 21 -12.65 5.19 -0.33
CA LEU A 21 -13.54 4.60 0.65
C LEU A 21 -14.86 5.36 0.71
N ASN A 22 -15.96 4.61 0.84
CA ASN A 22 -17.27 5.21 1.11
C ASN A 22 -17.39 5.63 2.57
N SER A 23 -16.87 4.78 3.47
CA SER A 23 -16.86 5.07 4.91
C SER A 23 -15.79 4.20 5.57
N THR A 24 -15.32 4.64 6.75
CA THR A 24 -14.43 3.86 7.60
C THR A 24 -14.53 4.40 9.02
N ALA A 25 -14.15 3.57 9.98
CA ALA A 25 -14.00 4.02 11.36
C ALA A 25 -12.73 4.84 11.49
N LEU A 26 -12.80 5.98 12.17
CA LEU A 26 -11.62 6.76 12.54
C LEU A 26 -11.22 6.40 13.97
N THR A 27 -9.94 6.18 14.17
CA THR A 27 -9.38 5.90 15.49
C THR A 27 -8.42 7.02 15.89
N ALA A 28 -7.90 6.97 17.13
CA ALA A 28 -6.88 7.90 17.58
C ALA A 28 -5.60 7.84 16.70
N ASN A 29 -5.38 6.74 16.01
CA ASN A 29 -4.24 6.53 15.10
C ASN A 29 -4.59 6.79 13.62
N GLY A 30 -5.79 7.33 13.34
CA GLY A 30 -6.23 7.64 11.98
C GLY A 30 -7.09 6.55 11.36
N ILE A 31 -7.00 6.38 10.05
CA ILE A 31 -7.76 5.39 9.29
C ILE A 31 -7.13 4.01 9.47
N PRO A 32 -7.89 3.00 9.94
CA PRO A 32 -7.33 1.65 10.07
C PRO A 32 -6.75 1.15 8.74
N GLY A 33 -5.56 0.56 8.80
CA GLY A 33 -4.89 -0.01 7.64
C GLY A 33 -4.14 0.99 6.78
N ASP A 34 -4.26 2.31 7.08
CA ASP A 34 -3.49 3.31 6.35
C ASP A 34 -1.99 3.09 6.58
N ARG A 35 -1.23 2.94 5.50
CA ARG A 35 0.21 2.67 5.52
C ARG A 35 0.62 1.46 6.38
N CYS A 36 -0.23 0.43 6.42
CA CYS A 36 0.08 -0.79 7.17
C CYS A 36 1.11 -1.69 6.48
N TRP A 37 1.40 -1.41 5.20
CA TRP A 37 2.43 -2.08 4.41
C TRP A 37 3.49 -1.07 3.98
N THR A 38 4.73 -1.53 3.82
CA THR A 38 5.85 -0.73 3.34
C THR A 38 6.75 -1.57 2.44
N VAL A 39 7.56 -0.89 1.63
CA VAL A 39 8.55 -1.55 0.77
C VAL A 39 9.93 -1.40 1.41
N LYS A 40 10.63 -2.52 1.55
CA LYS A 40 11.98 -2.58 2.08
C LYS A 40 13.00 -2.65 0.94
N ASP A 41 14.03 -1.82 1.03
CA ASP A 41 15.18 -1.85 0.12
C ASP A 41 16.11 -2.98 0.53
N GLU A 42 16.14 -4.07 -0.25
CA GLU A 42 16.98 -5.24 0.07
C GLU A 42 18.45 -5.01 -0.22
N LYS A 43 18.78 -4.01 -1.03
CA LYS A 43 20.18 -3.68 -1.36
C LYS A 43 20.84 -2.80 -0.29
N ARG A 44 20.12 -1.79 0.20
CA ARG A 44 20.64 -0.80 1.14
C ARG A 44 20.11 -0.98 2.55
N GLY A 45 19.03 -1.74 2.70
CA GLY A 45 18.30 -1.91 3.96
C GLY A 45 17.33 -0.77 4.23
N GLY A 46 16.41 -1.01 5.16
CA GLY A 46 15.44 -0.03 5.61
C GLY A 46 14.23 0.12 4.71
N ILE A 47 13.23 0.79 5.25
CA ILE A 47 11.97 1.09 4.57
C ILE A 47 12.17 2.32 3.69
N LYS A 48 11.77 2.25 2.42
CA LYS A 48 11.88 3.35 1.48
C LYS A 48 10.52 3.69 0.87
N GLY A 49 10.36 4.93 0.46
CA GLY A 49 9.15 5.42 -0.19
C GLY A 49 9.43 5.99 -1.57
N GLY A 50 8.49 6.81 -2.07
CA GLY A 50 8.53 7.37 -3.43
C GLY A 50 9.73 8.26 -3.72
N LYS A 51 10.35 8.82 -2.68
CA LYS A 51 11.57 9.62 -2.86
C LYS A 51 12.73 8.76 -3.35
N ARG A 52 12.86 7.52 -2.84
CA ARG A 52 13.88 6.57 -3.27
C ARG A 52 13.44 5.76 -4.48
N PHE A 53 12.16 5.37 -4.51
CA PHE A 53 11.58 4.56 -5.56
C PHE A 53 10.37 5.28 -6.16
N PRO A 54 10.59 6.23 -7.10
CA PRO A 54 9.48 7.00 -7.70
C PRO A 54 8.42 6.13 -8.36
N GLN A 55 8.79 4.93 -8.82
CA GLN A 55 7.88 3.98 -9.45
C GLN A 55 6.72 3.58 -8.52
N LEU A 56 6.90 3.66 -7.20
CA LEU A 56 5.83 3.38 -6.24
C LEU A 56 4.62 4.29 -6.44
N MET A 57 4.85 5.53 -6.86
CA MET A 57 3.78 6.50 -7.08
C MET A 57 2.92 6.16 -8.29
N ASP A 58 3.39 5.29 -9.18
CA ASP A 58 2.65 4.80 -10.33
C ASP A 58 1.92 3.47 -10.05
N MET A 59 2.01 2.98 -8.82
CA MET A 59 1.32 1.77 -8.37
C MET A 59 0.11 2.15 -7.54
N HIS A 60 -0.87 1.23 -7.46
CA HIS A 60 -2.06 1.40 -6.62
C HIS A 60 -2.23 0.18 -5.73
N ALA A 61 -2.62 0.42 -4.49
CA ALA A 61 -2.79 -0.63 -3.49
C ALA A 61 -4.20 -0.59 -2.89
N LYS A 62 -4.76 -1.76 -2.66
CA LYS A 62 -6.07 -1.94 -2.06
C LYS A 62 -6.02 -3.10 -1.08
N LEU A 63 -6.52 -2.90 0.15
CA LEU A 63 -6.67 -3.99 1.11
C LEU A 63 -7.81 -4.90 0.69
N ASP A 64 -7.62 -6.22 0.89
CA ASP A 64 -8.64 -7.22 0.56
C ASP A 64 -9.83 -7.18 1.52
N SER A 65 -9.60 -6.73 2.76
CA SER A 65 -10.63 -6.65 3.80
C SER A 65 -10.34 -5.49 4.74
N GLU A 66 -11.33 -5.12 5.56
CA GLU A 66 -11.13 -4.12 6.59
C GLU A 66 -10.21 -4.66 7.70
N PRO A 67 -9.26 -3.85 8.19
CA PRO A 67 -8.45 -4.24 9.34
C PRO A 67 -9.30 -4.41 10.59
N ASP A 68 -8.92 -5.38 11.42
CA ASP A 68 -9.50 -5.57 12.74
C ASP A 68 -8.40 -5.89 13.76
N GLU A 69 -8.77 -6.15 15.01
CA GLU A 69 -7.77 -6.43 16.07
C GLU A 69 -6.99 -7.71 15.84
N HIS A 70 -7.56 -8.68 15.09
CA HIS A 70 -6.92 -9.95 14.77
C HIS A 70 -6.10 -9.86 13.48
N THR A 71 -6.45 -8.93 12.58
CA THR A 71 -5.79 -8.73 11.29
C THR A 71 -5.59 -7.25 11.04
N PRO A 72 -4.61 -6.62 11.75
CA PRO A 72 -4.36 -5.18 11.60
C PRO A 72 -3.77 -4.80 10.24
N SER A 73 -3.12 -5.74 9.56
CA SER A 73 -2.56 -5.53 8.22
C SER A 73 -3.08 -6.63 7.28
N PRO A 74 -4.34 -6.49 6.79
CA PRO A 74 -4.89 -7.48 5.88
C PRO A 74 -4.07 -7.62 4.60
N PRO A 75 -4.22 -8.73 3.86
CA PRO A 75 -3.57 -8.88 2.56
C PRO A 75 -3.89 -7.71 1.64
N VAL A 76 -2.93 -7.36 0.78
CA VAL A 76 -3.04 -6.21 -0.12
C VAL A 76 -2.89 -6.66 -1.58
N SER A 77 -3.73 -6.11 -2.44
CA SER A 77 -3.64 -6.25 -3.89
C SER A 77 -2.96 -5.00 -4.45
N ILE A 78 -2.00 -5.18 -5.34
CA ILE A 78 -1.22 -4.08 -5.92
C ILE A 78 -1.33 -4.11 -7.44
N THR A 79 -1.67 -2.97 -8.03
CA THR A 79 -1.64 -2.75 -9.47
C THR A 79 -0.30 -2.10 -9.82
N LEU A 80 0.47 -2.76 -10.68
CA LEU A 80 1.79 -2.31 -11.11
C LEU A 80 1.68 -1.25 -12.21
N PRO A 81 2.79 -0.53 -12.54
CA PRO A 81 2.73 0.53 -13.56
C PRO A 81 2.27 0.06 -14.94
N ASP A 82 2.52 -1.20 -15.29
CA ASP A 82 2.07 -1.79 -16.56
C ASP A 82 0.62 -2.27 -16.54
N GLN A 83 -0.12 -1.98 -15.46
CA GLN A 83 -1.50 -2.39 -15.22
C GLN A 83 -1.67 -3.87 -14.86
N SER A 84 -0.60 -4.63 -14.73
CA SER A 84 -0.67 -5.99 -14.19
C SER A 84 -0.87 -5.94 -12.67
N ASN A 85 -1.32 -7.04 -12.09
CA ASN A 85 -1.62 -7.12 -10.67
C ASN A 85 -0.72 -8.12 -9.96
N THR A 86 -0.40 -7.82 -8.70
CA THR A 86 0.24 -8.77 -7.78
C THR A 86 -0.47 -8.69 -6.43
N HIS A 87 -0.09 -9.55 -5.50
CA HIS A 87 -0.79 -9.67 -4.22
C HIS A 87 0.20 -10.05 -3.13
N SER A 88 -0.01 -9.57 -1.91
CA SER A 88 0.89 -9.83 -0.80
C SER A 88 1.04 -11.33 -0.48
N GLN A 89 0.05 -12.15 -0.83
CA GLN A 89 0.10 -13.60 -0.64
C GLN A 89 0.69 -14.36 -1.83
N ASP A 90 0.99 -13.68 -2.94
CA ASP A 90 1.63 -14.27 -4.10
C ASP A 90 3.10 -14.60 -3.74
N PRO A 91 3.56 -15.85 -3.92
CA PRO A 91 4.97 -16.18 -3.65
C PRO A 91 5.95 -15.37 -4.49
N ASN A 92 5.52 -14.77 -5.59
CA ASN A 92 6.37 -13.96 -6.47
C ASN A 92 6.16 -12.44 -6.29
N VAL A 93 5.46 -11.99 -5.24
CA VAL A 93 5.17 -10.56 -5.04
C VAL A 93 6.45 -9.72 -5.01
N ASN A 94 7.47 -10.18 -4.30
CA ASN A 94 8.73 -9.43 -4.18
C ASN A 94 9.48 -9.38 -5.50
N ARG A 95 9.44 -10.45 -6.30
CA ARG A 95 10.00 -10.46 -7.65
C ARG A 95 9.27 -9.49 -8.56
N ALA A 96 7.93 -9.47 -8.52
CA ALA A 96 7.13 -8.55 -9.33
C ALA A 96 7.44 -7.09 -9.00
N LEU A 97 7.52 -6.76 -7.71
CA LEU A 97 7.86 -5.41 -7.26
C LEU A 97 9.31 -5.06 -7.65
N SER A 98 10.24 -5.97 -7.47
CA SER A 98 11.65 -5.75 -7.82
C SER A 98 11.82 -5.50 -9.32
N THR A 99 11.10 -6.24 -10.16
CA THR A 99 11.12 -6.04 -11.61
C THR A 99 10.54 -4.67 -11.98
N ALA A 100 9.42 -4.28 -11.38
CA ALA A 100 8.78 -3.00 -11.66
C ALA A 100 9.63 -1.81 -11.23
N ILE A 101 10.35 -1.94 -10.11
CA ILE A 101 11.20 -0.88 -9.56
C ILE A 101 12.59 -0.88 -10.20
N GLY A 102 13.09 -2.06 -10.61
CA GLY A 102 14.44 -2.22 -11.18
C GLY A 102 15.52 -2.43 -10.12
N GLU A 103 15.16 -2.65 -8.87
CA GLU A 103 16.08 -2.93 -7.76
C GLU A 103 15.45 -3.97 -6.83
N PRO A 104 16.26 -4.75 -6.08
CA PRO A 104 15.73 -5.76 -5.17
C PRO A 104 14.99 -5.10 -3.99
N VAL A 105 13.72 -5.44 -3.86
CA VAL A 105 12.84 -4.95 -2.78
C VAL A 105 11.97 -6.09 -2.26
N SER A 106 11.36 -5.86 -1.10
CA SER A 106 10.35 -6.75 -0.52
C SER A 106 9.22 -5.94 0.10
N LEU A 107 8.05 -6.55 0.12
CA LEU A 107 6.87 -5.95 0.73
C LEU A 107 6.79 -6.28 2.22
#